data_a3ac71669020658fc8d60bde3d8e67d4
#
_entry.id   a3ac71669020658fc8d60bde3d8e67d4
#
_cell.length_a   1.000
_cell.length_b   1.000
_cell.length_c   1.000
_cell.angle_alpha   90.00
_cell.angle_beta   90.00
_cell.angle_gamma   90.00
#
_symmetry.space_group_name_H-M   'P 1'
#
loop_
_entity.id
_entity.type
_entity.pdbx_description
1 polymer ?
#
loop_
_entity_poly.entity_id
_entity_poly.type
_entity_poly.pdbx_seq_one_letter_code
_entity_poly.pdbx_strand_id
1 'polypeptide(L)' 'MRFCDRCFEKIKDSFIRATAGSECFEFCDMDCFQEFSNLNDLDGCTLEFVVLDDDDEKC' A
#
# COMPACT_ATOMS: atom_id res chain seq x y z
N MET A 1 -11.09 3.81 -6.28
CA MET A 1 -9.93 3.18 -6.90
C MET A 1 -8.69 3.38 -6.08
N ARG A 2 -7.83 2.38 -6.08
CA ARG A 2 -6.60 2.47 -5.32
C ARG A 2 -5.40 2.45 -6.25
N PHE A 3 -4.43 3.27 -5.95
CA PHE A 3 -3.21 3.36 -6.73
C PHE A 3 -2.02 3.22 -5.80
N CYS A 4 -0.95 2.63 -6.34
CA CYS A 4 0.29 2.50 -5.60
C CYS A 4 0.90 3.88 -5.38
N ASP A 5 1.39 4.11 -4.16
CA ASP A 5 1.98 5.41 -3.82
C ASP A 5 3.40 5.55 -4.35
N ARG A 6 3.94 4.51 -4.98
CA ARG A 6 5.29 4.55 -5.51
C ARG A 6 5.31 4.55 -7.03
N CYS A 7 4.67 3.53 -7.63
CA CYS A 7 4.68 3.41 -9.08
C CYS A 7 3.42 3.97 -9.72
N PHE A 8 2.40 4.26 -8.92
CA PHE A 8 1.16 4.89 -9.36
C PHE A 8 0.35 4.02 -10.30
N GLU A 9 0.56 2.72 -10.22
CA GLU A 9 -0.25 1.82 -11.03
C GLU A 9 -1.49 1.43 -10.26
N LYS A 10 -2.55 1.13 -11.00
CA LYS A 10 -3.81 0.76 -10.39
C LYS A 10 -3.68 -0.59 -9.70
N ILE A 11 -4.16 -0.62 -8.47
CA ILE A 11 -4.15 -1.85 -7.68
C ILE A 11 -5.42 -2.63 -8.00
N LYS A 12 -5.25 -3.90 -8.35
CA LYS A 12 -6.37 -4.71 -8.80
C LYS A 12 -6.75 -5.81 -7.84
N ASP A 13 -5.77 -6.57 -7.39
CA ASP A 13 -6.06 -7.79 -6.62
C ASP A 13 -5.74 -7.63 -5.15
N SER A 14 -4.59 -7.09 -4.87
CA SER A 14 -4.16 -6.97 -3.49
C SER A 14 -3.17 -5.83 -3.38
N PHE A 15 -2.94 -5.41 -2.16
CA PHE A 15 -1.98 -4.35 -1.94
C PHE A 15 -1.46 -4.45 -0.52
N ILE A 16 -0.39 -3.70 -0.26
CA ILE A 16 0.20 -3.63 1.07
C ILE A 16 -0.12 -2.25 1.62
N ARG A 17 -0.74 -2.23 2.79
CA ARG A 17 -1.06 -0.97 3.46
C ARG A 17 0.00 -0.69 4.51
N ALA A 18 0.63 0.46 4.43
CA ALA A 18 1.61 0.89 5.40
C ALA A 18 1.05 2.07 6.17
N THR A 19 1.00 1.94 7.49
CA THR A 19 0.49 3.00 8.34
C THR A 19 1.63 3.54 9.18
N ALA A 20 1.89 4.82 9.06
CA ALA A 20 2.95 5.49 9.80
C ALA A 20 2.34 6.69 10.52
N GLY A 21 2.13 6.52 11.82
CA GLY A 21 1.51 7.59 12.60
C GLY A 21 0.09 7.84 12.12
N SER A 22 -0.15 9.04 11.65
CA SER A 22 -1.49 9.41 11.18
C SER A 22 -1.63 9.27 9.67
N GLU A 23 -0.61 8.72 8.98
CA GLU A 23 -0.65 8.63 7.54
C GLU A 23 -0.73 7.19 7.08
N CYS A 24 -1.42 6.96 5.98
CA CYS A 24 -1.57 5.65 5.40
C CYS A 24 -1.11 5.68 3.95
N PHE A 25 -0.38 4.63 3.56
CA PHE A 25 0.10 4.49 2.20
C PHE A 25 -0.30 3.14 1.66
N GLU A 26 -0.42 3.03 0.34
CA GLU A 26 -0.76 1.79 -0.31
C GLU A 26 0.24 1.50 -1.40
N PHE A 27 0.69 0.24 -1.47
CA PHE A 27 1.70 -0.16 -2.44
C PHE A 27 1.27 -1.45 -3.11
N CYS A 28 1.61 -1.58 -4.38
CA CYS A 28 1.20 -2.76 -5.13
C CYS A 28 1.96 -4.01 -4.68
N ASP A 29 3.19 -3.85 -4.20
CA ASP A 29 3.95 -5.00 -3.68
C ASP A 29 5.04 -4.50 -2.75
N MET A 30 5.80 -5.48 -2.22
CA MET A 30 6.84 -5.15 -1.25
C MET A 30 7.97 -4.34 -1.85
N ASP A 31 8.27 -4.56 -3.12
CA ASP A 31 9.34 -3.80 -3.75
C ASP A 31 9.04 -2.31 -3.70
N CYS A 32 7.81 -1.95 -4.05
CA CYS A 32 7.42 -0.55 -4.00
C CYS A 32 7.49 -0.01 -2.58
N PHE A 33 7.04 -0.80 -1.61
CA PHE A 33 7.09 -0.35 -0.23
C PHE A 33 8.54 -0.15 0.21
N GLN A 34 9.41 -1.08 -0.13
CA GLN A 34 10.79 -0.97 0.32
C GLN A 34 11.48 0.26 -0.23
N GLU A 35 11.24 0.53 -1.51
CA GLU A 35 11.84 1.73 -2.10
C GLU A 35 11.28 2.99 -1.48
N PHE A 36 9.98 3.02 -1.29
CA PHE A 36 9.35 4.19 -0.70
C PHE A 36 9.86 4.39 0.73
N SER A 37 9.98 3.32 1.48
CA SER A 37 10.45 3.40 2.85
C SER A 37 11.88 3.92 2.91
N ASN A 38 12.73 3.44 2.00
CA ASN A 38 14.11 3.90 1.97
C ASN A 38 14.21 5.38 1.63
N LEU A 39 13.41 5.82 0.68
CA LEU A 39 13.45 7.22 0.26
C LEU A 39 12.93 8.16 1.33
N ASN A 40 11.97 7.71 2.10
CA ASN A 40 11.30 8.56 3.08
C ASN A 40 11.66 8.22 4.52
N ASP A 41 12.57 7.25 4.70
CA ASP A 41 13.08 6.91 6.02
C ASP A 41 11.94 6.60 6.98
N LEU A 42 11.03 5.76 6.54
CA LEU A 42 9.88 5.37 7.35
C LEU A 42 10.30 4.31 8.36
N ASP A 43 10.12 4.62 9.63
CA ASP A 43 10.45 3.72 10.71
C ASP A 43 9.22 3.42 11.53
N GLY A 44 9.08 2.16 11.95
CA GLY A 44 8.01 1.82 12.86
C GLY A 44 6.63 1.84 12.25
N CYS A 45 6.54 1.78 10.94
CA CYS A 45 5.23 1.72 10.31
C CYS A 45 4.67 0.30 10.43
N THR A 46 3.34 0.23 10.40
CA THR A 46 2.62 -1.03 10.48
C THR A 46 2.24 -1.47 9.08
N LEU A 47 2.54 -2.72 8.75
CA LEU A 47 2.24 -3.26 7.44
C LEU A 47 1.07 -4.22 7.52
N GLU A 48 0.20 -4.15 6.53
CA GLU A 48 -0.94 -5.03 6.45
C GLU A 48 -1.15 -5.46 5.01
N PHE A 49 -1.30 -6.75 4.80
CA PHE A 49 -1.55 -7.27 3.45
C PHE A 49 -3.06 -7.37 3.25
N VAL A 50 -3.57 -6.64 2.28
CA VAL A 50 -5.00 -6.57 2.02
C VAL A 50 -5.28 -7.20 0.66
N VAL A 51 -6.22 -8.14 0.65
CA VAL A 51 -6.63 -8.80 -0.58
C VAL A 51 -7.99 -8.25 -0.98
N LEU A 52 -8.08 -7.80 -2.21
CA LEU A 52 -9.32 -7.25 -2.72
C LEU A 52 -10.14 -8.34 -3.38
N ASP A 53 -11.39 -8.47 -2.93
CA ASP A 53 -12.32 -9.43 -3.52
C ASP A 53 -13.32 -8.71 -4.38
N ASP A 54 -13.99 -9.47 -5.24
CA ASP A 54 -15.05 -8.89 -6.04
C ASP A 54 -16.10 -8.23 -5.19
N ASP A 55 -16.36 -8.81 -4.02
CA ASP A 55 -17.38 -8.27 -3.14
C ASP A 55 -17.02 -6.94 -2.55
N ASP A 56 -15.73 -6.66 -2.43
CA ASP A 56 -15.30 -5.41 -1.83
C ASP A 56 -15.74 -4.21 -2.63
N GLU A 57 -15.91 -4.39 -3.91
CA GLU A 57 -16.26 -3.26 -4.74
C GLU A 57 -17.66 -2.78 -4.52
N LYS A 58 -18.46 -3.57 -3.86
CA LYS A 58 -19.83 -3.17 -3.60
C LYS A 58 -19.96 -2.18 -2.48
N CYS A 59 -18.95 -2.05 -1.69
CA CYS A 59 -18.99 -1.15 -0.53
C CYS A 59 -18.78 0.32 -0.89
#